data_0969fc98f24029586484a7f88741b8a3
#
_entry.id   0969fc98f24029586484a7f88741b8a3
#
_cell.length_a   1.000
_cell.length_b   1.000
_cell.length_c   1.000
_cell.angle_alpha   90.00
_cell.angle_beta   90.00
_cell.angle_gamma   90.00
#
_symmetry.space_group_name_H-M   'P 1'
#
loop_
_entity.id
_entity.type
_entity.pdbx_description
1 polymer ?
#
loop_
_entity_poly.entity_id
_entity_poly.type
_entity_poly.pdbx_seq_one_letter_code
_entity_poly.pdbx_strand_id
1 'polypeptide(L)'
;MAEEGVLRVIDANFNRCKEGLRVVEDIFRFIIKQNALRENLRKLRHALDKIAQEKIIKQAILSRDSKNDLGKKCDSLEINRKNVNSLIYINLQRVKESLRVLEEFFKLIIPKHVSKIKKIRYEVYELEKEILKKWPPLRNPRQRSN
;
A
#
# COMPACT_ATOMS: atom_id res chain seq x y z
N MET A 1 -16.57 -11.05 16.98
CA MET A 1 -15.93 -10.15 17.94
C MET A 1 -14.45 -10.03 17.69
N ALA A 2 -13.54 -10.78 18.28
CA ALA A 2 -12.10 -10.67 17.94
C ALA A 2 -11.81 -11.02 16.48
N GLU A 3 -12.44 -12.07 15.96
CA GLU A 3 -12.31 -12.47 14.56
C GLU A 3 -12.82 -11.40 13.60
N GLU A 4 -13.94 -10.77 13.90
CA GLU A 4 -14.49 -9.67 13.11
C GLU A 4 -13.55 -8.46 13.11
N GLY A 5 -12.94 -8.13 14.25
CA GLY A 5 -11.91 -7.09 14.34
C GLY A 5 -10.68 -7.41 13.50
N VAL A 6 -10.22 -8.64 13.49
CA VAL A 6 -9.11 -9.10 12.65
C VAL A 6 -9.46 -8.97 11.17
N LEU A 7 -10.68 -9.34 10.77
CA LEU A 7 -11.15 -9.18 9.39
C LEU A 7 -11.18 -7.70 8.96
N ARG A 8 -11.59 -6.79 9.85
CA ARG A 8 -11.55 -5.34 9.59
C ARG A 8 -10.13 -4.83 9.36
N VAL A 9 -9.17 -5.28 10.16
CA VAL A 9 -7.75 -4.93 9.98
C VAL A 9 -7.24 -5.40 8.62
N ILE A 10 -7.58 -6.62 8.24
CA ILE A 10 -7.18 -7.19 6.94
C ILE A 10 -7.81 -6.38 5.79
N ASP A 11 -9.11 -6.14 5.82
CA ASP A 11 -9.80 -5.35 4.79
C ASP A 11 -9.19 -3.95 4.64
N ALA A 12 -9.01 -3.24 5.75
CA ALA A 12 -8.44 -1.90 5.74
C ALA A 12 -7.02 -1.87 5.14
N ASN A 13 -6.19 -2.85 5.47
CA ASN A 13 -4.80 -2.87 4.99
C ASN A 13 -4.65 -3.36 3.55
N PHE A 14 -5.54 -4.23 3.06
CA PHE A 14 -5.64 -4.49 1.63
C PHE A 14 -5.93 -3.21 0.85
N ASN A 15 -6.91 -2.43 1.30
CA ASN A 15 -7.26 -1.17 0.65
C ASN A 15 -6.10 -0.18 0.70
N ARG A 16 -5.49 0.05 1.86
CA ARG A 16 -4.33 0.94 2.01
C ARG A 16 -3.18 0.56 1.07
N CYS A 17 -2.89 -0.72 0.97
CA CYS A 17 -1.81 -1.21 0.10
C CYS A 17 -2.12 -0.95 -1.37
N LYS A 18 -3.31 -1.34 -1.83
CA LYS A 18 -3.74 -1.15 -3.22
C LYS A 18 -3.83 0.33 -3.60
N GLU A 19 -4.41 1.14 -2.73
CA GLU A 19 -4.57 2.58 -2.95
C GLU A 19 -3.20 3.28 -2.99
N GLY A 20 -2.29 2.96 -2.07
CA GLY A 20 -0.94 3.51 -2.07
C GLY A 20 -0.15 3.15 -3.34
N LEU A 21 -0.20 1.90 -3.78
CA LEU A 21 0.40 1.47 -5.04
C LEU A 21 -0.20 2.20 -6.24
N ARG A 22 -1.52 2.41 -6.24
CA ARG A 22 -2.20 3.12 -7.33
C ARG A 22 -1.78 4.59 -7.41
N VAL A 23 -1.67 5.28 -6.28
CA VAL A 23 -1.18 6.67 -6.25
C VAL A 23 0.20 6.78 -6.90
N VAL A 24 1.13 5.91 -6.52
CA VAL A 24 2.50 5.92 -7.08
C VAL A 24 2.51 5.51 -8.55
N GLU A 25 1.71 4.52 -8.93
CA GLU A 25 1.54 4.08 -10.32
C GLU A 25 1.07 5.24 -11.22
N ASP A 26 0.08 5.99 -10.78
CA ASP A 26 -0.46 7.11 -11.55
C ASP A 26 0.52 8.27 -11.69
N ILE A 27 1.36 8.51 -10.69
CA ILE A 27 2.45 9.50 -10.79
C ILE A 27 3.43 9.10 -11.89
N PHE A 28 3.88 7.84 -11.92
CA PHE A 28 4.79 7.35 -12.95
C PHE A 28 4.13 7.23 -14.33
N ARG A 29 2.82 7.03 -14.37
CA ARG A 29 2.07 6.96 -15.63
C ARG A 29 1.82 8.34 -16.25
N PHE A 30 1.36 9.30 -15.46
CA PHE A 30 0.81 10.55 -15.99
C PHE A 30 1.72 11.76 -15.81
N ILE A 31 2.55 11.78 -14.77
CA ILE A 31 3.38 12.93 -14.43
C ILE A 31 4.83 12.71 -14.86
N ILE A 32 5.48 11.67 -14.32
CA ILE A 32 6.89 11.37 -14.60
C ILE A 32 7.05 10.64 -15.95
N LYS A 33 6.06 9.83 -16.32
CA LYS A 33 6.01 9.06 -17.57
C LYS A 33 7.17 8.06 -17.72
N GLN A 34 7.45 7.30 -16.66
CA GLN A 34 8.40 6.19 -16.68
C GLN A 34 7.65 4.85 -16.70
N ASN A 35 7.54 4.26 -17.89
CA ASN A 35 6.69 3.07 -18.10
C ASN A 35 7.20 1.84 -17.35
N ALA A 36 8.50 1.61 -17.25
CA ALA A 36 9.05 0.45 -16.55
C ALA A 36 8.66 0.43 -15.07
N LEU A 37 8.75 1.56 -14.39
CA LEU A 37 8.33 1.70 -12.98
C LEU A 37 6.81 1.55 -12.84
N ARG A 38 6.04 2.15 -13.75
CA ARG A 38 4.58 1.99 -13.79
C ARG A 38 4.18 0.52 -13.91
N GLU A 39 4.82 -0.23 -14.80
CA GLU A 39 4.51 -1.66 -15.00
C GLU A 39 4.83 -2.49 -13.77
N ASN A 40 5.95 -2.23 -13.09
CA ASN A 40 6.31 -2.92 -11.86
C ASN A 40 5.30 -2.67 -10.75
N LEU A 41 4.84 -1.43 -10.58
CA LEU A 41 3.79 -1.06 -9.63
C LEU A 41 2.47 -1.77 -9.94
N ARG A 42 2.09 -1.81 -11.22
CA ARG A 42 0.90 -2.53 -11.68
C ARG A 42 0.97 -4.02 -11.37
N LYS A 43 2.11 -4.66 -11.62
CA LYS A 43 2.32 -6.09 -11.32
C LYS A 43 2.13 -6.39 -9.84
N LEU A 44 2.66 -5.54 -8.95
CA LEU A 44 2.49 -5.70 -7.50
C LEU A 44 1.02 -5.57 -7.10
N ARG A 45 0.31 -4.59 -7.66
CA ARG A 45 -1.11 -4.40 -7.39
C ARG A 45 -1.93 -5.62 -7.85
N HIS A 46 -1.63 -6.17 -9.03
CA HIS A 46 -2.28 -7.38 -9.52
C HIS A 46 -1.95 -8.63 -8.69
N ALA A 47 -0.73 -8.73 -8.14
CA ALA A 47 -0.38 -9.82 -7.23
C ALA A 47 -1.23 -9.80 -5.96
N LEU A 48 -1.53 -8.62 -5.43
CA LEU A 48 -2.49 -8.46 -4.32
C LEU A 48 -3.91 -8.87 -4.72
N ASP A 49 -4.36 -8.50 -5.91
CA ASP A 49 -5.69 -8.87 -6.40
C ASP A 49 -5.89 -10.38 -6.47
N LYS A 50 -4.86 -11.15 -6.80
CA LYS A 50 -4.91 -12.61 -6.79
C LYS A 50 -5.19 -13.17 -5.39
N ILE A 51 -4.54 -12.60 -4.36
CA ILE A 51 -4.79 -12.99 -2.97
C ILE A 51 -6.20 -12.56 -2.53
N ALA A 52 -6.66 -11.39 -2.98
CA ALA A 52 -7.99 -10.88 -2.68
C ALA A 52 -9.13 -11.75 -3.24
N GLN A 53 -8.86 -12.69 -4.14
CA GLN A 53 -9.87 -13.65 -4.61
C GLN A 53 -10.23 -14.71 -3.57
N GLU A 54 -9.44 -14.90 -2.53
CA GLU A 54 -9.77 -15.82 -1.44
C GLU A 54 -11.10 -15.44 -0.79
N LYS A 55 -11.92 -16.46 -0.52
CA LYS A 55 -13.27 -16.27 0.04
C LYS A 55 -13.25 -15.45 1.33
N ILE A 56 -12.30 -15.73 2.22
CA ILE A 56 -12.21 -15.04 3.51
C ILE A 56 -11.88 -13.54 3.36
N ILE A 57 -11.10 -13.18 2.35
CA ILE A 57 -10.78 -11.79 2.06
C ILE A 57 -12.02 -11.05 1.52
N LYS A 58 -12.79 -11.69 0.66
CA LYS A 58 -14.07 -11.14 0.20
C LYS A 58 -15.07 -10.98 1.35
N GLN A 59 -15.11 -11.94 2.27
CA GLN A 59 -15.94 -11.86 3.47
C GLN A 59 -15.48 -10.75 4.42
N ALA A 60 -14.20 -10.41 4.46
CA ALA A 60 -13.68 -9.34 5.29
C ALA A 60 -14.33 -7.97 4.96
N ILE A 61 -14.76 -7.77 3.72
CA ILE A 61 -15.48 -6.56 3.31
C ILE A 61 -16.78 -6.40 4.11
N LEU A 62 -17.46 -7.49 4.43
CA LEU A 62 -18.71 -7.47 5.18
C LEU A 62 -18.51 -7.07 6.66
N SER A 63 -17.30 -7.18 7.17
CA SER A 63 -16.94 -6.74 8.53
C SER A 63 -16.68 -5.23 8.63
N ARG A 64 -16.60 -4.54 7.48
CA ARG A 64 -16.26 -3.11 7.39
C ARG A 64 -17.27 -2.25 8.14
N ASP A 65 -16.76 -1.32 8.93
CA ASP A 65 -17.57 -0.32 9.64
C ASP A 65 -16.98 1.09 9.46
N SER A 66 -17.08 1.59 8.24
CA SER A 66 -16.51 2.89 7.86
C SER A 66 -17.21 4.07 8.58
N LYS A 67 -18.45 3.89 9.01
CA LYS A 67 -19.21 4.94 9.70
C LYS A 67 -18.64 5.25 11.08
N ASN A 68 -18.17 4.22 11.79
CA ASN A 68 -17.67 4.31 13.15
C ASN A 68 -16.14 4.20 13.24
N ASP A 69 -15.44 4.27 12.10
CA ASP A 69 -13.98 4.20 12.05
C ASP A 69 -13.37 5.40 12.78
N LEU A 70 -12.50 5.11 13.76
CA LEU A 70 -11.80 6.12 14.54
C LEU A 70 -10.88 7.01 13.69
N GLY A 71 -10.39 6.49 12.58
CA GLY A 71 -9.54 7.22 11.62
C GLY A 71 -10.28 7.97 10.53
N LYS A 72 -11.61 8.07 10.62
CA LYS A 72 -12.44 8.66 9.56
C LYS A 72 -12.19 10.15 9.32
N LYS A 73 -11.87 10.91 10.37
CA LYS A 73 -11.63 12.36 10.26
C LYS A 73 -10.20 12.63 9.82
N CYS A 74 -10.04 13.58 8.88
CA CYS A 74 -8.73 14.07 8.49
C CYS A 74 -8.07 14.88 9.60
N ASP A 75 -6.79 14.68 9.80
CA ASP A 75 -5.95 15.51 10.66
C ASP A 75 -4.92 16.32 9.85
N SER A 76 -4.13 17.16 10.52
CA SER A 76 -3.12 17.98 9.85
C SER A 76 -2.00 17.18 9.17
N LEU A 77 -1.70 15.97 9.67
CA LEU A 77 -0.69 15.09 9.08
C LEU A 77 -1.17 14.48 7.76
N GLU A 78 -2.47 14.19 7.64
CA GLU A 78 -3.07 13.64 6.43
C GLU A 78 -3.22 14.69 5.32
N ILE A 79 -3.46 15.94 5.67
CA ILE A 79 -3.70 17.03 4.73
C ILE A 79 -2.40 17.50 4.07
N ASN A 80 -1.30 17.53 4.81
CA ASN A 80 -0.06 18.14 4.36
C ASN A 80 0.77 17.25 3.41
N ARG A 81 0.84 17.66 2.15
CA ARG A 81 1.77 17.13 1.13
C ARG A 81 2.42 18.30 0.41
N LYS A 82 3.77 18.31 0.33
CA LYS A 82 4.51 19.42 -0.23
C LYS A 82 4.62 19.40 -1.75
N ASN A 83 4.81 18.21 -2.33
CA ASN A 83 5.03 18.02 -3.76
C ASN A 83 4.82 16.56 -4.16
N VAL A 84 5.00 16.27 -5.44
CA VAL A 84 4.86 14.90 -6.00
C VAL A 84 5.83 13.92 -5.35
N ASN A 85 7.07 14.33 -5.05
CA ASN A 85 8.06 13.46 -4.38
C ASN A 85 7.58 13.03 -2.98
N SER A 86 6.93 13.93 -2.25
CA SER A 86 6.31 13.62 -0.96
C SER A 86 5.19 12.60 -1.11
N LEU A 87 4.37 12.71 -2.15
CA LEU A 87 3.32 11.73 -2.45
C LEU A 87 3.89 10.34 -2.71
N ILE A 88 4.96 10.23 -3.50
CA ILE A 88 5.63 8.95 -3.77
C ILE A 88 6.16 8.35 -2.48
N TYR A 89 6.95 9.10 -1.73
CA TYR A 89 7.58 8.64 -0.50
C TYR A 89 6.55 8.14 0.52
N ILE A 90 5.56 8.98 0.84
CA ILE A 90 4.57 8.67 1.88
C ILE A 90 3.70 7.47 1.48
N ASN A 91 3.30 7.38 0.22
CA ASN A 91 2.49 6.25 -0.23
C ASN A 91 3.30 4.95 -0.26
N LEU A 92 4.59 4.96 -0.60
CA LEU A 92 5.45 3.78 -0.48
C LEU A 92 5.61 3.33 0.98
N GLN A 93 5.73 4.27 1.94
CA GLN A 93 5.74 3.92 3.36
C GLN A 93 4.43 3.23 3.77
N ARG A 94 3.29 3.79 3.39
CA ARG A 94 1.96 3.20 3.66
C ARG A 94 1.81 1.81 3.06
N VAL A 95 2.31 1.59 1.85
CA VAL A 95 2.31 0.27 1.21
C VAL A 95 3.12 -0.73 2.04
N LYS A 96 4.33 -0.39 2.45
CA LYS A 96 5.18 -1.26 3.25
C LYS A 96 4.57 -1.58 4.62
N GLU A 97 4.05 -0.58 5.31
CA GLU A 97 3.38 -0.73 6.60
C GLU A 97 2.15 -1.62 6.50
N SER A 98 1.29 -1.38 5.52
CA SER A 98 0.09 -2.19 5.31
C SER A 98 0.39 -3.65 4.98
N LEU A 99 1.44 -3.90 4.19
CA LEU A 99 1.89 -5.27 3.91
C LEU A 99 2.39 -5.96 5.16
N ARG A 100 3.12 -5.27 6.04
CA ARG A 100 3.55 -5.84 7.31
C ARG A 100 2.37 -6.18 8.21
N VAL A 101 1.37 -5.31 8.29
CA VAL A 101 0.15 -5.58 9.05
C VAL A 101 -0.58 -6.81 8.48
N LEU A 102 -0.75 -6.90 7.17
CA LEU A 102 -1.36 -8.06 6.52
C LEU A 102 -0.59 -9.35 6.83
N GLU A 103 0.73 -9.31 6.75
CA GLU A 103 1.60 -10.46 7.06
C GLU A 103 1.37 -10.97 8.49
N GLU A 104 1.27 -10.08 9.47
CA GLU A 104 1.01 -10.44 10.85
C GLU A 104 -0.40 -11.00 11.08
N PHE A 105 -1.43 -10.33 10.57
CA PHE A 105 -2.81 -10.72 10.79
C PHE A 105 -3.23 -11.96 9.96
N PHE A 106 -2.61 -12.20 8.81
CA PHE A 106 -2.81 -13.43 8.06
C PHE A 106 -2.39 -14.68 8.82
N LYS A 107 -1.42 -14.58 9.74
CA LYS A 107 -1.03 -15.69 10.61
C LYS A 107 -2.19 -16.21 11.45
N LEU A 108 -3.16 -15.36 11.76
CA LEU A 108 -4.32 -15.71 12.58
C LEU A 108 -5.45 -16.39 11.78
N ILE A 109 -5.60 -16.04 10.50
CA ILE A 109 -6.78 -16.42 9.71
C ILE A 109 -6.43 -17.27 8.49
N ILE A 110 -5.35 -16.93 7.79
CA ILE A 110 -5.00 -17.53 6.51
C ILE A 110 -3.48 -17.74 6.38
N PRO A 111 -2.88 -18.56 7.27
CA PRO A 111 -1.41 -18.71 7.34
C PRO A 111 -0.76 -19.13 6.02
N LYS A 112 -1.48 -19.87 5.18
CA LYS A 112 -0.98 -20.33 3.87
C LYS A 112 -0.57 -19.19 2.92
N HIS A 113 -1.06 -17.96 3.12
CA HIS A 113 -0.74 -16.81 2.28
C HIS A 113 0.29 -15.85 2.89
N VAL A 114 0.78 -16.11 4.09
CA VAL A 114 1.80 -15.26 4.75
C VAL A 114 3.05 -15.12 3.90
N SER A 115 3.54 -16.22 3.32
CA SER A 115 4.74 -16.19 2.46
C SER A 115 4.53 -15.36 1.18
N LYS A 116 3.33 -15.36 0.62
CA LYS A 116 3.00 -14.55 -0.57
C LYS A 116 3.01 -13.06 -0.25
N ILE A 117 2.43 -12.66 0.88
CA ILE A 117 2.44 -11.26 1.34
C ILE A 117 3.87 -10.82 1.64
N LYS A 118 4.65 -11.63 2.33
CA LYS A 118 6.06 -11.36 2.60
C LYS A 118 6.85 -11.15 1.30
N LYS A 119 6.65 -12.00 0.30
CA LYS A 119 7.27 -11.87 -1.01
C LYS A 119 6.94 -10.52 -1.66
N ILE A 120 5.68 -10.12 -1.66
CA ILE A 120 5.24 -8.83 -2.19
C ILE A 120 5.94 -7.67 -1.44
N ARG A 121 6.03 -7.75 -0.11
CA ARG A 121 6.69 -6.74 0.71
C ARG A 121 8.16 -6.57 0.32
N TYR A 122 8.89 -7.66 0.10
CA TYR A 122 10.28 -7.63 -0.35
C TYR A 122 10.41 -7.09 -1.79
N GLU A 123 9.47 -7.40 -2.67
CA GLU A 123 9.41 -6.83 -4.02
C GLU A 123 9.19 -5.30 -3.97
N VAL A 124 8.42 -4.81 -3.02
CA VAL A 124 8.25 -3.36 -2.78
C VAL A 124 9.57 -2.72 -2.35
N TYR A 125 10.37 -3.38 -1.50
CA TYR A 125 11.70 -2.88 -1.12
C TYR A 125 12.62 -2.72 -2.34
N GLU A 126 12.66 -3.71 -3.22
CA GLU A 126 13.45 -3.62 -4.45
C GLU A 126 12.94 -2.53 -5.40
N LEU A 127 11.61 -2.41 -5.52
CA LEU A 127 11.01 -1.35 -6.32
C LEU A 127 11.34 0.06 -5.77
N GLU A 128 11.27 0.25 -4.47
CA GLU A 128 11.65 1.51 -3.83
C GLU A 128 13.11 1.87 -4.14
N LYS A 129 14.00 0.90 -4.06
CA LYS A 129 15.41 1.08 -4.43
C LYS A 129 15.57 1.48 -5.90
N GLU A 130 14.85 0.84 -6.81
CA GLU A 130 14.86 1.21 -8.24
C GLU A 130 14.31 2.63 -8.48
N ILE A 131 13.24 2.98 -7.80
CA ILE A 131 12.66 4.33 -7.86
C ILE A 131 13.70 5.38 -7.43
N LEU A 132 14.38 5.15 -6.31
CA LEU A 132 15.43 6.05 -5.83
C LEU A 132 16.60 6.18 -6.81
N LYS A 133 16.94 5.13 -7.55
CA LYS A 133 17.99 5.16 -8.57
C LYS A 133 17.55 5.93 -9.82
N LYS A 134 16.36 5.64 -10.32
CA LYS A 134 15.84 6.21 -11.58
C LYS A 134 15.22 7.59 -11.39
N TRP A 135 14.83 7.94 -10.15
CA TRP A 135 14.25 9.22 -9.79
C TRP A 135 15.02 9.85 -8.62
N PRO A 136 16.23 10.41 -8.87
CA PRO A 136 17.09 10.97 -7.83
C PRO A 136 16.44 12.01 -6.91
N PRO A 137 15.50 12.86 -7.36
CA PRO A 137 14.83 13.82 -6.47
C PRO A 137 14.15 13.19 -5.26
N LEU A 138 13.78 11.90 -5.33
CA LEU A 138 13.15 11.21 -4.21
C LEU A 138 14.12 10.92 -3.06
N ARG A 139 15.44 10.91 -3.30
CA ARG A 139 16.45 10.63 -2.25
C ARG A 139 16.38 11.59 -1.08
N ASN A 140 15.94 12.82 -1.33
CA ASN A 140 15.75 13.85 -0.31
C ASN A 140 14.33 14.45 -0.40
N PRO A 141 13.29 13.68 -0.05
CA PRO A 141 11.90 14.11 -0.24
C PRO A 141 11.51 15.31 0.63
N ARG A 142 12.36 15.66 1.62
CA ARG A 142 12.16 16.82 2.51
C ARG A 142 12.88 18.08 2.02
N GLN A 143 13.82 17.95 1.09
CA GLN A 143 14.47 19.12 0.48
C GLN A 143 13.51 19.74 -0.54
N ARG A 144 13.30 21.02 -0.40
CA ARG A 144 12.49 21.82 -1.33
C ARG A 144 13.15 21.79 -2.71
N SER A 145 12.43 21.38 -3.73
CA SER A 145 12.70 21.88 -5.07
C SER A 145 12.34 23.36 -5.06
N ASN A 146 13.35 24.21 -5.13
CA ASN A 146 13.14 25.63 -5.42
C ASN A 146 12.49 25.77 -6.79
#